data_d2454746bd1a02fd0bd1939bc13e998e
#
_entry.id   d2454746bd1a02fd0bd1939bc13e998e
#
_cell.length_a   1.000
_cell.length_b   1.000
_cell.length_c   1.000
_cell.angle_alpha   90.00
_cell.angle_beta   90.00
_cell.angle_gamma   90.00
#
_symmetry.space_group_name_H-M   'P 1'
#
loop_
_entity.id
_entity.type
_entity.pdbx_description
1 polymer ?
#
loop_
_entity_poly.entity_id
_entity_poly.type
_entity_poly.pdbx_seq_one_letter_code
_entity_poly.pdbx_strand_id
1 'polypeptide(L)'
;MKMKKKRKDKKLSLKKIISMSAVTAVLCTSTLTPASITTETSTAKTLSTKEITATENPVTTKEPVTTKKPASTKKPTSAKKPTNTKKPTAAKKKKSNITKITISAAGDCTLGSDYKSPSSVNFYAKYNEKKNASYFFKNVKKIFKNDDLTLVNFEGTLTKRNTRAQKTFAFKGNPSYLKILQKGNVDAVSFANNHCRDYGEGSYQDTISVFKKNKMSYASYGKVSVYKTKGKKIGMIAVNGLEGVSSSEYYIKKGIQKLKKKKVNLIIVSMHAGIEKTSSINDVQKSIAHYAVQHGANLVLGHHPHTLQGIEKYKGAYIVYSLANFCFGGNTNPADKDTMIFQQTFTFKNKKLKKTKDVKIIPCKVSSSNSINNYQPTPAKGAAKKRIISKMNSFCKPYNLSFNKNGKLK
;
A
#
# COMPACT_ATOMS: atom_id res chain seq x y z
N MET A 1 45.85 1.56 61.45
CA MET A 1 47.24 1.79 60.98
C MET A 1 47.23 2.37 59.55
N LYS A 2 47.73 3.58 59.41
CA LYS A 2 47.73 4.38 58.19
C LYS A 2 48.69 3.74 57.16
N MET A 3 48.38 3.82 55.88
CA MET A 3 49.34 4.38 54.92
C MET A 3 48.68 4.84 53.62
N LYS A 4 48.91 6.10 53.31
CA LYS A 4 48.73 6.82 52.04
C LYS A 4 49.87 6.48 51.08
N LYS A 5 49.57 6.60 49.74
CA LYS A 5 50.50 7.15 48.70
C LYS A 5 50.01 6.60 47.33
N LYS A 6 50.06 7.27 46.20
CA LYS A 6 50.32 8.64 45.72
C LYS A 6 49.82 8.65 44.26
N ARG A 7 49.22 9.74 43.86
CA ARG A 7 48.97 10.10 42.43
C ARG A 7 50.34 10.23 41.71
N LYS A 8 50.33 9.82 40.44
CA LYS A 8 51.30 10.40 39.46
C LYS A 8 50.54 10.65 38.15
N ASP A 9 50.36 11.95 37.90
CA ASP A 9 49.98 12.52 36.60
C ASP A 9 51.16 12.29 35.62
N LYS A 10 50.81 11.88 34.39
CA LYS A 10 51.66 12.10 33.22
C LYS A 10 50.85 12.66 32.08
N LYS A 11 50.92 13.98 31.92
CA LYS A 11 50.69 14.67 30.63
C LYS A 11 51.72 14.15 29.63
N LEU A 12 51.29 13.74 28.47
CA LEU A 12 52.12 13.67 27.28
C LEU A 12 51.42 14.31 26.09
N SER A 13 52.03 15.33 25.67
CA SER A 13 52.10 16.20 24.52
C SER A 13 51.55 15.64 23.18
N LEU A 14 50.71 16.48 22.57
CA LEU A 14 50.36 16.46 21.15
C LEU A 14 51.63 16.68 20.30
N LYS A 15 51.94 15.75 19.40
CA LYS A 15 52.75 16.04 18.21
C LYS A 15 51.97 15.63 16.98
N LYS A 16 51.68 16.65 16.16
CA LYS A 16 51.17 16.54 14.78
C LYS A 16 52.13 15.67 13.96
N ILE A 17 51.55 14.70 13.23
CA ILE A 17 52.21 14.13 12.06
C ILE A 17 51.20 14.31 10.91
N ILE A 18 51.54 15.25 10.03
CA ILE A 18 50.95 15.43 8.71
C ILE A 18 51.69 14.44 7.81
N SER A 19 51.00 13.46 7.29
CA SER A 19 51.47 12.62 6.21
C SER A 19 50.71 12.99 4.95
N MET A 20 51.37 13.67 4.03
CA MET A 20 50.95 13.88 2.65
C MET A 20 51.05 12.55 1.91
N SER A 21 49.93 12.02 1.43
CA SER A 21 49.97 10.97 0.41
C SER A 21 49.64 11.61 -0.91
N ALA A 22 50.62 11.61 -1.80
CA ALA A 22 50.51 12.05 -3.17
C ALA A 22 49.53 11.14 -3.96
N VAL A 23 48.53 11.74 -4.58
CA VAL A 23 47.70 11.08 -5.57
C VAL A 23 48.40 11.20 -6.91
N THR A 24 48.91 10.10 -7.40
CA THR A 24 49.46 9.98 -8.76
C THR A 24 48.28 9.81 -9.73
N ALA A 25 47.96 10.85 -10.46
CA ALA A 25 47.03 10.78 -11.58
C ALA A 25 47.72 10.14 -12.79
N VAL A 26 47.31 8.95 -13.16
CA VAL A 26 47.72 8.32 -14.44
C VAL A 26 46.78 8.86 -15.51
N LEU A 27 47.29 9.77 -16.36
CA LEU A 27 46.66 10.14 -17.60
C LEU A 27 46.86 9.01 -18.63
N CYS A 28 45.79 8.26 -18.94
CA CYS A 28 45.76 7.46 -20.15
C CYS A 28 45.20 8.31 -21.28
N THR A 29 46.07 8.81 -22.14
CA THR A 29 45.73 9.37 -23.45
C THR A 29 45.46 8.22 -24.40
N SER A 30 44.20 7.94 -24.71
CA SER A 30 43.83 7.09 -25.83
C SER A 30 43.51 7.96 -27.05
N THR A 31 44.35 7.83 -28.06
CA THR A 31 44.20 8.41 -29.39
C THR A 31 42.95 7.84 -30.09
N LEU A 32 42.02 8.71 -30.42
CA LEU A 32 40.86 8.40 -31.25
C LEU A 32 41.26 8.43 -32.71
N THR A 33 41.22 7.30 -33.42
CA THR A 33 41.18 7.22 -34.86
C THR A 33 39.72 7.34 -35.34
N PRO A 34 39.43 8.13 -36.39
CA PRO A 34 38.06 8.23 -36.88
C PRO A 34 37.70 7.01 -37.76
N ALA A 35 36.70 6.24 -37.29
CA ALA A 35 36.07 5.20 -38.10
C ALA A 35 34.96 5.82 -38.97
N SER A 36 35.02 5.49 -40.25
CA SER A 36 34.13 5.92 -41.30
C SER A 36 32.68 5.61 -41.05
N ILE A 37 31.82 6.62 -41.18
CA ILE A 37 30.36 6.45 -41.12
C ILE A 37 29.91 5.96 -42.51
N THR A 38 29.52 4.69 -42.61
CA THR A 38 28.73 4.18 -43.72
C THR A 38 27.26 4.34 -43.38
N THR A 39 26.60 5.22 -44.09
CA THR A 39 25.15 5.41 -44.08
C THR A 39 24.46 4.24 -44.77
N GLU A 40 23.87 3.33 -44.07
CA GLU A 40 22.85 2.43 -44.61
C GLU A 40 21.49 3.08 -44.57
N THR A 41 20.96 3.44 -45.72
CA THR A 41 19.59 3.87 -45.95
C THR A 41 18.66 2.66 -45.86
N SER A 42 17.95 2.53 -44.74
CA SER A 42 16.85 1.58 -44.60
C SER A 42 15.57 2.20 -45.16
N THR A 43 15.13 1.67 -46.28
CA THR A 43 13.86 1.98 -46.95
C THR A 43 12.67 1.61 -46.04
N ALA A 44 11.92 2.62 -45.62
CA ALA A 44 10.64 2.47 -44.95
C ALA A 44 9.60 1.92 -45.95
N LYS A 45 9.11 0.72 -45.74
CA LYS A 45 7.91 0.20 -46.40
C LYS A 45 6.67 0.83 -45.78
N THR A 46 6.04 1.68 -46.56
CA THR A 46 4.70 2.25 -46.29
C THR A 46 3.67 1.14 -46.34
N LEU A 47 3.02 0.86 -45.22
CA LEU A 47 1.84 0.03 -45.17
C LEU A 47 0.60 0.90 -45.37
N SER A 48 -0.05 0.66 -46.49
CA SER A 48 -1.31 1.23 -46.96
C SER A 48 -2.43 1.05 -45.94
N THR A 49 -3.04 2.16 -45.53
CA THR A 49 -4.31 2.23 -44.84
C THR A 49 -5.43 1.86 -45.82
N LYS A 50 -6.12 0.73 -45.58
CA LYS A 50 -7.42 0.48 -46.22
C LYS A 50 -8.48 1.16 -45.38
N GLU A 51 -9.09 2.20 -45.96
CA GLU A 51 -10.35 2.76 -45.57
C GLU A 51 -11.46 1.73 -45.76
N ILE A 52 -12.23 1.47 -44.71
CA ILE A 52 -13.52 0.77 -44.80
C ILE A 52 -14.59 1.84 -44.75
N THR A 53 -15.12 2.13 -45.89
CA THR A 53 -16.33 2.96 -46.09
C THR A 53 -17.53 2.25 -45.52
N ALA A 54 -18.22 2.91 -44.58
CA ALA A 54 -19.53 2.55 -44.12
C ALA A 54 -20.56 2.97 -45.16
N THR A 55 -21.31 2.01 -45.72
CA THR A 55 -22.53 2.26 -46.49
C THR A 55 -23.70 2.39 -45.54
N GLU A 56 -24.24 3.58 -45.47
CA GLU A 56 -25.60 3.85 -44.96
C GLU A 56 -26.63 3.36 -45.97
N ASN A 57 -27.69 2.72 -45.50
CA ASN A 57 -28.95 2.71 -46.18
C ASN A 57 -30.11 2.91 -45.21
N PRO A 58 -31.04 3.80 -45.53
CA PRO A 58 -32.11 4.24 -44.67
C PRO A 58 -33.36 3.37 -44.86
N VAL A 59 -34.08 3.06 -43.80
CA VAL A 59 -35.46 2.53 -43.86
C VAL A 59 -36.42 3.47 -43.15
N THR A 60 -37.24 4.02 -43.99
CA THR A 60 -38.42 4.85 -43.88
C THR A 60 -39.40 4.52 -42.74
N THR A 61 -39.83 5.61 -42.14
CA THR A 61 -41.13 5.98 -41.52
C THR A 61 -42.35 5.17 -41.89
N LYS A 62 -43.18 4.86 -40.88
CA LYS A 62 -44.65 5.00 -40.96
C LYS A 62 -45.27 5.07 -39.56
N GLU A 63 -45.80 6.25 -39.20
CA GLU A 63 -46.97 6.38 -38.33
C GLU A 63 -48.22 6.07 -39.14
N PRO A 64 -49.37 5.72 -38.50
CA PRO A 64 -50.34 6.76 -38.25
C PRO A 64 -51.16 6.65 -36.93
N VAL A 65 -51.38 7.79 -36.37
CA VAL A 65 -52.50 8.37 -35.67
C VAL A 65 -53.86 7.64 -35.84
N THR A 66 -54.58 7.40 -34.72
CA THR A 66 -56.02 7.71 -34.63
C THR A 66 -56.46 7.94 -33.18
N THR A 67 -57.02 9.11 -33.03
CA THR A 67 -57.87 9.71 -32.00
C THR A 67 -59.13 8.88 -31.68
N LYS A 68 -59.59 8.91 -30.42
CA LYS A 68 -61.03 9.22 -30.08
C LYS A 68 -61.20 9.37 -28.55
N LYS A 69 -61.66 10.53 -28.17
CA LYS A 69 -62.48 10.88 -26.99
C LYS A 69 -63.97 10.99 -27.52
N PRO A 70 -65.04 10.96 -26.73
CA PRO A 70 -65.29 11.63 -25.46
C PRO A 70 -66.26 11.01 -24.44
N ALA A 71 -66.25 11.56 -23.24
CA ALA A 71 -67.37 11.96 -22.36
C ALA A 71 -68.47 10.99 -21.88
N SER A 72 -68.66 10.96 -20.57
CA SER A 72 -69.99 11.28 -19.98
C SER A 72 -69.85 11.61 -18.47
N THR A 73 -70.41 12.72 -18.14
CA THR A 73 -70.72 13.34 -16.85
C THR A 73 -71.72 12.55 -16.02
N LYS A 74 -71.57 12.49 -14.69
CA LYS A 74 -72.68 12.66 -13.72
C LYS A 74 -72.16 13.02 -12.33
N LYS A 75 -72.61 14.11 -11.76
CA LYS A 75 -72.60 14.62 -10.38
C LYS A 75 -74.08 14.65 -9.92
N PRO A 76 -74.46 14.90 -8.64
CA PRO A 76 -73.85 14.64 -7.32
C PRO A 76 -74.85 13.94 -6.37
N THR A 77 -74.47 13.45 -5.22
CA THR A 77 -75.31 13.43 -4.00
C THR A 77 -74.48 13.48 -2.67
N SER A 78 -74.85 14.52 -1.95
CA SER A 78 -74.93 14.72 -0.49
C SER A 78 -74.00 14.12 0.52
N ALA A 79 -73.45 15.05 1.27
CA ALA A 79 -72.87 15.08 2.60
C ALA A 79 -73.24 13.98 3.61
N LYS A 80 -72.17 13.46 4.29
CA LYS A 80 -72.20 13.22 5.73
C LYS A 80 -70.75 13.38 6.31
N LYS A 81 -70.60 14.30 7.25
CA LYS A 81 -69.49 14.49 8.13
C LYS A 81 -69.51 13.42 9.23
N PRO A 82 -68.40 12.81 9.56
CA PRO A 82 -68.02 12.71 10.97
C PRO A 82 -66.61 13.20 11.20
N THR A 83 -66.50 14.07 12.13
CA THR A 83 -65.35 14.48 12.88
C THR A 83 -64.64 13.26 13.50
N ASN A 84 -63.40 13.05 13.10
CA ASN A 84 -62.50 12.25 13.89
C ASN A 84 -61.09 12.88 13.83
N THR A 85 -60.81 13.71 14.82
CA THR A 85 -59.51 14.29 15.08
C THR A 85 -58.54 13.18 15.43
N LYS A 86 -57.83 12.64 14.44
CA LYS A 86 -56.66 11.83 14.66
C LYS A 86 -55.50 12.74 15.08
N LYS A 87 -55.17 12.66 16.39
CA LYS A 87 -53.95 13.17 17.03
C LYS A 87 -52.75 12.85 16.12
N PRO A 88 -51.84 13.81 15.84
CA PRO A 88 -50.63 13.54 15.04
C PRO A 88 -49.81 12.45 15.74
N THR A 89 -49.72 11.29 15.15
CA THR A 89 -48.78 10.25 15.57
C THR A 89 -47.38 10.80 15.39
N ALA A 90 -46.69 11.06 16.52
CA ALA A 90 -45.31 11.49 16.55
C ALA A 90 -44.47 10.55 15.66
N ALA A 91 -43.94 11.06 14.57
CA ALA A 91 -43.07 10.32 13.68
C ALA A 91 -41.91 9.76 14.48
N LYS A 92 -41.86 8.45 14.67
CA LYS A 92 -40.76 7.73 15.34
C LYS A 92 -39.48 8.17 14.64
N LYS A 93 -38.64 9.01 15.29
CA LYS A 93 -37.32 9.38 14.82
C LYS A 93 -36.55 8.11 14.47
N LYS A 94 -36.34 7.83 13.19
CA LYS A 94 -35.60 6.68 12.69
C LYS A 94 -34.20 6.70 13.31
N LYS A 95 -33.90 5.75 14.22
CA LYS A 95 -32.61 5.66 14.90
C LYS A 95 -31.50 5.60 13.85
N SER A 96 -30.58 6.55 13.86
CA SER A 96 -29.52 6.62 12.85
C SER A 96 -28.59 5.42 13.01
N ASN A 97 -28.44 4.62 11.95
CA ASN A 97 -27.57 3.45 11.94
C ASN A 97 -26.10 3.90 11.78
N ILE A 98 -25.27 3.68 12.80
CA ILE A 98 -23.84 3.97 12.80
C ILE A 98 -23.09 2.67 12.56
N THR A 99 -22.23 2.67 11.51
CA THR A 99 -21.32 1.56 11.20
C THR A 99 -19.89 2.06 11.29
N LYS A 100 -19.03 1.37 12.06
CA LYS A 100 -17.59 1.65 12.16
C LYS A 100 -16.83 0.54 11.45
N ILE A 101 -15.88 0.95 10.59
CA ILE A 101 -14.97 0.08 9.84
C ILE A 101 -13.54 0.46 10.22
N THR A 102 -12.84 -0.45 10.89
CA THR A 102 -11.44 -0.29 11.25
C THR A 102 -10.57 -0.98 10.20
N ILE A 103 -9.67 -0.23 9.60
CA ILE A 103 -8.70 -0.71 8.62
C ILE A 103 -7.32 -0.68 9.25
N SER A 104 -6.62 -1.81 9.23
CA SER A 104 -5.20 -1.91 9.55
C SER A 104 -4.38 -2.00 8.27
N ALA A 105 -3.27 -1.29 8.25
CA ALA A 105 -2.27 -1.40 7.18
C ALA A 105 -0.90 -1.65 7.79
N ALA A 106 -0.15 -2.56 7.19
CA ALA A 106 1.24 -2.81 7.55
C ALA A 106 2.13 -2.79 6.30
N GLY A 107 3.43 -2.71 6.51
CA GLY A 107 4.41 -2.49 5.46
C GLY A 107 4.71 -3.70 4.59
N ASP A 108 5.93 -3.72 4.07
CA ASP A 108 6.36 -4.65 3.03
C ASP A 108 6.51 -6.06 3.59
N CYS A 109 5.84 -7.01 2.94
CA CYS A 109 5.85 -8.42 3.26
C CYS A 109 6.48 -9.19 2.10
N THR A 110 7.72 -9.66 2.31
CA THR A 110 8.43 -10.57 1.40
C THR A 110 8.45 -11.95 2.03
N LEU A 111 7.58 -12.83 1.54
CA LEU A 111 7.47 -14.21 2.04
C LEU A 111 8.40 -15.14 1.25
N GLY A 112 9.67 -14.98 1.47
CA GLY A 112 10.75 -15.67 0.76
C GLY A 112 12.04 -14.92 0.91
N SER A 113 13.03 -15.25 0.08
CA SER A 113 14.34 -14.59 0.08
C SER A 113 14.92 -14.56 -1.32
N ASP A 114 15.96 -13.80 -1.54
CA ASP A 114 16.88 -13.98 -2.67
C ASP A 114 17.71 -15.26 -2.44
N TYR A 115 18.01 -16.01 -3.49
CA TYR A 115 18.87 -17.19 -3.37
C TYR A 115 20.30 -16.84 -2.92
N LYS A 116 20.72 -15.58 -3.13
CA LYS A 116 22.00 -15.06 -2.67
C LYS A 116 22.05 -14.81 -1.15
N SER A 117 20.89 -14.82 -0.48
CA SER A 117 20.85 -14.65 0.98
C SER A 117 21.43 -15.86 1.69
N PRO A 118 22.18 -15.68 2.79
CA PRO A 118 22.77 -16.79 3.57
C PRO A 118 21.72 -17.84 3.91
N SER A 119 21.97 -19.10 3.51
CA SER A 119 20.99 -20.18 3.62
C SER A 119 20.60 -20.54 5.06
N SER A 120 21.51 -20.33 6.01
CA SER A 120 21.33 -20.66 7.43
C SER A 120 20.37 -19.72 8.19
N VAL A 121 20.18 -18.48 7.70
CA VAL A 121 19.42 -17.45 8.43
C VAL A 121 18.35 -16.77 7.59
N ASN A 122 18.15 -17.18 6.34
CA ASN A 122 17.16 -16.60 5.45
C ASN A 122 15.72 -17.05 5.79
N PHE A 123 14.74 -16.52 5.05
CA PHE A 123 13.34 -16.83 5.28
C PHE A 123 13.01 -18.31 5.14
N TYR A 124 13.64 -19.00 4.19
CA TYR A 124 13.44 -20.45 4.00
C TYR A 124 13.92 -21.26 5.21
N ALA A 125 15.12 -20.94 5.71
CA ALA A 125 15.66 -21.56 6.92
C ALA A 125 14.72 -21.41 8.09
N LYS A 126 14.22 -20.17 8.31
CA LYS A 126 13.27 -19.89 9.38
C LYS A 126 11.94 -20.63 9.21
N TYR A 127 11.43 -20.70 7.99
CA TYR A 127 10.21 -21.46 7.73
C TYR A 127 10.41 -22.97 7.97
N ASN A 128 11.55 -23.53 7.52
CA ASN A 128 11.89 -24.94 7.70
C ASN A 128 12.13 -25.28 9.18
N GLU A 129 12.76 -24.40 9.94
CA GLU A 129 12.92 -24.52 11.39
C GLU A 129 11.56 -24.60 12.10
N LYS A 130 10.66 -23.68 11.78
CA LYS A 130 9.37 -23.58 12.49
C LYS A 130 8.31 -24.52 11.95
N LYS A 131 8.36 -24.90 10.68
CA LYS A 131 7.36 -25.75 9.96
C LYS A 131 5.91 -25.30 10.21
N ASN A 132 5.71 -24.02 10.57
CA ASN A 132 4.45 -23.48 11.03
C ASN A 132 4.21 -22.05 10.49
N ALA A 133 3.29 -21.93 9.56
CA ALA A 133 2.91 -20.64 8.98
C ALA A 133 2.36 -19.63 10.00
N SER A 134 1.80 -20.08 11.13
CA SER A 134 1.27 -19.20 12.18
C SER A 134 2.37 -18.49 12.96
N TYR A 135 3.63 -18.96 12.90
CA TYR A 135 4.76 -18.36 13.61
C TYR A 135 4.95 -16.88 13.23
N PHE A 136 4.96 -16.57 11.95
CA PHE A 136 5.39 -15.27 11.42
C PHE A 136 4.54 -14.09 11.91
N PHE A 137 3.22 -14.25 11.99
CA PHE A 137 2.31 -13.19 12.44
C PHE A 137 1.78 -13.38 13.87
N LYS A 138 2.32 -14.36 14.62
CA LYS A 138 1.83 -14.72 15.97
C LYS A 138 1.62 -13.49 16.87
N ASN A 139 2.60 -12.57 16.88
CA ASN A 139 2.61 -11.44 17.82
C ASN A 139 1.68 -10.28 17.41
N VAL A 140 1.24 -10.24 16.15
CA VAL A 140 0.34 -9.20 15.61
C VAL A 140 -1.04 -9.72 15.24
N LYS A 141 -1.23 -11.05 15.19
CA LYS A 141 -2.46 -11.71 14.77
C LYS A 141 -3.71 -11.20 15.52
N LYS A 142 -3.60 -10.96 16.85
CA LYS A 142 -4.72 -10.45 17.64
C LYS A 142 -5.15 -9.05 17.22
N ILE A 143 -4.19 -8.21 16.76
CA ILE A 143 -4.49 -6.86 16.28
C ILE A 143 -5.30 -6.96 14.99
N PHE A 144 -4.87 -7.79 14.04
CA PHE A 144 -5.53 -8.01 12.75
C PHE A 144 -6.87 -8.76 12.88
N LYS A 145 -7.02 -9.63 13.88
CA LYS A 145 -8.32 -10.29 14.17
C LYS A 145 -9.39 -9.31 14.65
N ASN A 146 -8.99 -8.18 15.24
CA ASN A 146 -9.88 -7.21 15.86
C ASN A 146 -10.21 -6.01 14.95
N ASP A 147 -9.73 -6.00 13.72
CA ASP A 147 -10.12 -5.02 12.71
C ASP A 147 -11.16 -5.59 11.72
N ASP A 148 -11.48 -4.83 10.70
CA ASP A 148 -12.45 -5.18 9.67
C ASP A 148 -11.81 -5.44 8.31
N LEU A 149 -10.56 -5.01 8.14
CA LEU A 149 -9.72 -5.24 6.96
C LEU A 149 -8.26 -4.98 7.31
N THR A 150 -7.43 -5.99 7.14
CA THR A 150 -5.97 -5.84 7.17
C THR A 150 -5.39 -5.89 5.75
N LEU A 151 -4.63 -4.84 5.38
CA LEU A 151 -3.94 -4.71 4.10
C LEU A 151 -2.41 -4.63 4.31
N VAL A 152 -1.65 -5.38 3.50
CA VAL A 152 -0.18 -5.31 3.44
C VAL A 152 0.30 -5.18 1.99
N ASN A 153 1.53 -4.69 1.76
CA ASN A 153 2.18 -4.81 0.47
C ASN A 153 2.84 -6.18 0.35
N PHE A 154 2.48 -6.96 -0.68
CA PHE A 154 3.15 -8.21 -0.99
C PHE A 154 4.29 -7.93 -1.98
N GLU A 155 5.52 -8.00 -1.50
CA GLU A 155 6.72 -7.63 -2.25
C GLU A 155 7.58 -8.86 -2.52
N GLY A 156 7.50 -9.37 -3.73
CA GLY A 156 8.15 -10.61 -4.16
C GLY A 156 7.20 -11.50 -4.96
N THR A 157 7.59 -12.75 -5.19
CA THR A 157 6.82 -13.71 -5.98
C THR A 157 6.56 -15.02 -5.22
N LEU A 158 5.41 -15.64 -5.48
CA LEU A 158 5.07 -16.98 -5.00
C LEU A 158 5.09 -17.93 -6.20
N THR A 159 6.24 -18.52 -6.47
CA THR A 159 6.48 -19.34 -7.67
C THR A 159 7.48 -20.47 -7.42
N LYS A 160 7.40 -21.47 -8.25
CA LYS A 160 8.43 -22.55 -8.35
C LYS A 160 9.46 -22.26 -9.45
N ARG A 161 9.29 -21.20 -10.25
CA ARG A 161 10.21 -20.86 -11.35
C ARG A 161 11.59 -20.50 -10.83
N ASN A 162 12.62 -20.78 -11.65
CA ASN A 162 14.01 -20.55 -11.28
C ASN A 162 14.69 -19.46 -12.13
N THR A 163 14.09 -19.02 -13.23
CA THR A 163 14.64 -17.94 -14.08
C THR A 163 14.56 -16.62 -13.35
N ARG A 164 15.63 -16.25 -12.68
CA ARG A 164 15.76 -15.03 -11.89
C ARG A 164 16.01 -13.82 -12.79
N ALA A 165 15.35 -12.70 -12.52
CA ALA A 165 15.64 -11.44 -13.21
C ALA A 165 17.06 -10.94 -12.88
N GLN A 166 17.69 -10.28 -13.85
CA GLN A 166 19.02 -9.68 -13.73
C GLN A 166 18.93 -8.35 -12.96
N LYS A 167 18.90 -8.43 -11.64
CA LYS A 167 18.82 -7.28 -10.71
C LYS A 167 19.50 -7.62 -9.39
N THR A 168 19.82 -6.61 -8.58
CA THR A 168 20.53 -6.77 -7.31
C THR A 168 19.80 -7.74 -6.37
N PHE A 169 18.50 -7.52 -6.16
CA PHE A 169 17.67 -8.36 -5.30
C PHE A 169 16.49 -8.92 -6.10
N ALA A 170 16.22 -10.21 -5.96
CA ALA A 170 15.06 -10.86 -6.54
C ALA A 170 14.48 -11.86 -5.55
N PHE A 171 13.22 -11.67 -5.17
CA PHE A 171 12.59 -12.40 -4.08
C PHE A 171 11.61 -13.45 -4.58
N LYS A 172 11.76 -14.64 -4.05
CA LYS A 172 10.87 -15.77 -4.33
C LYS A 172 10.47 -16.46 -3.04
N GLY A 173 9.23 -16.92 -2.97
CA GLY A 173 8.71 -17.77 -1.92
C GLY A 173 7.98 -18.98 -2.50
N ASN A 174 7.84 -20.03 -1.70
CA ASN A 174 7.01 -21.18 -2.07
C ASN A 174 5.54 -20.72 -2.16
N PRO A 175 4.75 -21.17 -3.16
CA PRO A 175 3.33 -20.89 -3.25
C PRO A 175 2.54 -21.15 -1.96
N SER A 176 2.93 -22.15 -1.17
CA SER A 176 2.30 -22.46 0.12
C SER A 176 2.49 -21.38 1.19
N TYR A 177 3.46 -20.47 1.03
CA TYR A 177 3.74 -19.42 2.02
C TYR A 177 2.63 -18.37 2.10
N LEU A 178 1.71 -18.31 1.15
CA LEU A 178 0.50 -17.50 1.32
C LEU A 178 -0.27 -17.84 2.59
N LYS A 179 -0.18 -19.09 3.07
CA LYS A 179 -0.76 -19.51 4.35
C LYS A 179 -0.27 -18.66 5.53
N ILE A 180 0.91 -18.05 5.44
CA ILE A 180 1.46 -17.16 6.47
C ILE A 180 0.55 -15.96 6.66
N LEU A 181 0.16 -15.28 5.57
CA LEU A 181 -0.77 -14.14 5.61
C LEU A 181 -2.14 -14.57 6.12
N GLN A 182 -2.68 -15.68 5.61
CA GLN A 182 -3.99 -16.19 6.04
C GLN A 182 -4.02 -16.54 7.52
N LYS A 183 -3.00 -17.22 8.03
CA LYS A 183 -2.87 -17.55 9.47
C LYS A 183 -2.62 -16.31 10.34
N GLY A 184 -2.13 -15.22 9.71
CA GLY A 184 -1.93 -13.91 10.31
C GLY A 184 -3.18 -13.04 10.38
N ASN A 185 -4.32 -13.44 9.79
CA ASN A 185 -5.53 -12.64 9.57
C ASN A 185 -5.28 -11.43 8.66
N VAL A 186 -4.45 -11.58 7.63
CA VAL A 186 -4.34 -10.59 6.55
C VAL A 186 -5.41 -10.89 5.51
N ASP A 187 -6.23 -9.89 5.19
CA ASP A 187 -7.38 -10.03 4.29
C ASP A 187 -7.07 -9.68 2.85
N ALA A 188 -6.16 -8.74 2.65
CA ALA A 188 -5.86 -8.20 1.34
C ALA A 188 -4.39 -7.82 1.16
N VAL A 189 -3.96 -7.84 -0.10
CA VAL A 189 -2.60 -7.43 -0.47
C VAL A 189 -2.63 -6.43 -1.62
N SER A 190 -1.72 -5.45 -1.59
CA SER A 190 -1.27 -4.73 -2.78
C SER A 190 -0.17 -5.52 -3.46
N PHE A 191 -0.23 -5.62 -4.80
CA PHE A 191 0.71 -6.38 -5.61
C PHE A 191 1.05 -5.62 -6.89
N ALA A 192 1.58 -4.40 -6.72
CA ALA A 192 2.13 -3.56 -7.77
C ALA A 192 3.39 -2.89 -7.22
N ASN A 193 4.54 -3.52 -7.44
CA ASN A 193 5.85 -3.11 -6.95
C ASN A 193 6.97 -3.67 -7.84
N ASN A 194 8.20 -3.23 -7.62
CA ASN A 194 9.37 -3.64 -8.40
C ASN A 194 9.76 -5.11 -8.26
N HIS A 195 9.18 -5.84 -7.30
CA HIS A 195 9.48 -7.26 -7.05
C HIS A 195 8.38 -8.22 -7.54
N CYS A 196 7.33 -7.73 -8.19
CA CYS A 196 6.26 -8.58 -8.70
C CYS A 196 6.69 -9.56 -9.80
N ARG A 197 7.79 -9.25 -10.51
CA ARG A 197 8.30 -10.01 -11.67
C ARG A 197 9.73 -10.49 -11.49
N ASP A 198 10.15 -10.72 -10.25
CA ASP A 198 11.53 -11.10 -9.95
C ASP A 198 11.99 -12.41 -10.59
N TYR A 199 11.06 -13.25 -11.02
CA TYR A 199 11.30 -14.48 -11.77
C TYR A 199 10.50 -14.48 -13.08
N GLY A 200 10.43 -13.32 -13.75
CA GLY A 200 9.75 -13.08 -15.03
C GLY A 200 8.23 -12.95 -14.89
N GLU A 201 7.57 -12.65 -16.02
CA GLU A 201 6.11 -12.50 -16.08
C GLU A 201 5.37 -13.75 -15.59
N GLY A 202 5.90 -14.94 -15.88
CA GLY A 202 5.33 -16.20 -15.38
C GLY A 202 5.23 -16.25 -13.86
N SER A 203 6.20 -15.69 -13.13
CA SER A 203 6.16 -15.64 -11.67
C SER A 203 5.09 -14.68 -11.13
N TYR A 204 4.83 -13.59 -11.85
CA TYR A 204 3.71 -12.70 -11.56
C TYR A 204 2.37 -13.41 -11.72
N GLN A 205 2.19 -14.15 -12.81
CA GLN A 205 0.96 -14.92 -13.06
C GLN A 205 0.80 -16.09 -12.06
N ASP A 206 1.88 -16.78 -11.70
CA ASP A 206 1.87 -17.82 -10.67
C ASP A 206 1.38 -17.23 -9.33
N THR A 207 1.90 -16.07 -8.94
CA THR A 207 1.52 -15.37 -7.70
C THR A 207 0.04 -14.96 -7.71
N ILE A 208 -0.44 -14.41 -8.83
CA ILE A 208 -1.86 -14.10 -9.01
C ILE A 208 -2.73 -15.36 -8.92
N SER A 209 -2.28 -16.46 -9.50
CA SER A 209 -2.98 -17.76 -9.43
C SER A 209 -3.05 -18.26 -8.00
N VAL A 210 -1.98 -18.13 -7.22
CA VAL A 210 -1.96 -18.44 -5.78
C VAL A 210 -2.97 -17.58 -5.02
N PHE A 211 -3.03 -16.26 -5.26
CA PHE A 211 -4.02 -15.39 -4.63
C PHE A 211 -5.45 -15.80 -4.98
N LYS A 212 -5.74 -16.06 -6.26
CA LYS A 212 -7.07 -16.47 -6.72
C LYS A 212 -7.50 -17.80 -6.10
N LYS A 213 -6.64 -18.84 -6.18
CA LYS A 213 -6.92 -20.18 -5.64
C LYS A 213 -7.24 -20.14 -4.15
N ASN A 214 -6.57 -19.26 -3.41
CA ASN A 214 -6.71 -19.15 -1.97
C ASN A 214 -7.68 -18.04 -1.54
N LYS A 215 -8.43 -17.44 -2.46
CA LYS A 215 -9.41 -16.38 -2.20
C LYS A 215 -8.81 -15.15 -1.49
N MET A 216 -7.50 -14.91 -1.65
CA MET A 216 -6.84 -13.71 -1.13
C MET A 216 -7.29 -12.50 -1.95
N SER A 217 -7.80 -11.46 -1.27
CA SER A 217 -8.16 -10.20 -1.93
C SER A 217 -6.88 -9.49 -2.38
N TYR A 218 -6.80 -9.05 -3.64
CA TYR A 218 -5.60 -8.35 -4.12
C TYR A 218 -5.92 -7.26 -5.14
N ALA A 219 -5.19 -6.16 -5.08
CA ALA A 219 -5.11 -5.15 -6.11
C ALA A 219 -3.73 -5.21 -6.77
N SER A 220 -3.68 -5.01 -8.08
CA SER A 220 -2.45 -5.01 -8.86
C SER A 220 -2.60 -4.09 -10.07
N TYR A 221 -1.64 -4.03 -10.97
CA TYR A 221 -1.64 -3.19 -12.19
C TYR A 221 -2.99 -3.18 -12.90
N GLY A 222 -3.75 -2.08 -12.77
CA GLY A 222 -5.08 -1.93 -13.38
C GLY A 222 -6.18 -2.86 -12.86
N LYS A 223 -5.84 -3.84 -12.01
CA LYS A 223 -6.81 -4.70 -11.32
C LYS A 223 -7.17 -4.09 -9.98
N VAL A 224 -8.43 -3.67 -9.85
CA VAL A 224 -8.99 -3.24 -8.57
C VAL A 224 -9.53 -4.42 -7.78
N SER A 225 -9.53 -4.31 -6.46
CA SER A 225 -10.19 -5.26 -5.56
C SER A 225 -11.36 -4.60 -4.84
N VAL A 226 -12.34 -5.40 -4.42
CA VAL A 226 -13.47 -4.95 -3.59
C VAL A 226 -13.64 -5.92 -2.44
N TYR A 227 -13.33 -5.47 -1.25
CA TYR A 227 -13.55 -6.20 -0.01
C TYR A 227 -14.88 -5.80 0.61
N LYS A 228 -15.61 -6.76 1.20
CA LYS A 228 -16.94 -6.52 1.79
C LYS A 228 -16.89 -6.84 3.28
N THR A 229 -17.26 -5.87 4.12
CA THR A 229 -17.38 -6.06 5.58
C THR A 229 -18.48 -5.16 6.14
N LYS A 230 -19.23 -5.63 7.13
CA LYS A 230 -20.31 -4.90 7.82
C LYS A 230 -21.25 -4.14 6.87
N GLY A 231 -21.60 -4.77 5.72
CA GLY A 231 -22.48 -4.16 4.70
C GLY A 231 -21.85 -3.01 3.92
N LYS A 232 -20.52 -2.81 4.01
CA LYS A 232 -19.78 -1.82 3.23
C LYS A 232 -18.84 -2.49 2.24
N LYS A 233 -18.59 -1.80 1.11
CA LYS A 233 -17.65 -2.20 0.07
C LYS A 233 -16.42 -1.29 0.15
N ILE A 234 -15.24 -1.87 0.30
CA ILE A 234 -13.96 -1.17 0.33
C ILE A 234 -13.24 -1.49 -0.97
N GLY A 235 -13.00 -0.47 -1.80
CA GLY A 235 -12.26 -0.59 -3.05
C GLY A 235 -10.76 -0.39 -2.80
N MET A 236 -9.92 -1.19 -3.48
CA MET A 236 -8.47 -1.11 -3.38
C MET A 236 -7.85 -0.99 -4.76
N ILE A 237 -6.86 -0.12 -4.89
CA ILE A 237 -6.02 0.11 -6.07
C ILE A 237 -4.58 -0.04 -5.62
N ALA A 238 -3.73 -0.61 -6.47
CA ALA A 238 -2.29 -0.67 -6.25
C ALA A 238 -1.55 -0.12 -7.47
N VAL A 239 -0.52 0.70 -7.24
CA VAL A 239 0.33 1.30 -8.27
C VAL A 239 1.81 1.20 -7.89
N ASN A 240 2.66 1.12 -8.91
CA ASN A 240 4.11 1.15 -8.77
C ASN A 240 4.63 2.50 -9.26
N GLY A 241 4.96 3.39 -8.33
CA GLY A 241 5.46 4.74 -8.62
C GLY A 241 6.87 4.78 -9.19
N LEU A 242 7.61 3.66 -9.12
CA LEU A 242 8.92 3.55 -9.77
C LEU A 242 8.81 3.45 -11.31
N GLU A 243 7.62 3.14 -11.81
CA GLU A 243 7.29 3.18 -13.26
C GLU A 243 6.84 4.58 -13.72
N GLY A 244 6.95 5.58 -12.84
CA GLY A 244 6.64 6.97 -13.12
C GLY A 244 5.28 7.45 -12.62
N VAL A 245 5.17 8.78 -12.48
CA VAL A 245 3.96 9.45 -11.99
C VAL A 245 2.80 9.24 -12.96
N SER A 246 3.00 9.47 -14.26
CA SER A 246 1.95 9.36 -15.28
C SER A 246 1.34 7.96 -15.36
N SER A 247 2.16 6.91 -15.27
CA SER A 247 1.69 5.52 -15.21
C SER A 247 0.80 5.29 -13.97
N SER A 248 1.25 5.79 -12.81
CA SER A 248 0.50 5.66 -11.56
C SER A 248 -0.83 6.40 -11.62
N GLU A 249 -0.85 7.63 -12.13
CA GLU A 249 -2.05 8.44 -12.30
C GLU A 249 -3.06 7.78 -13.24
N TYR A 250 -2.58 7.21 -14.35
CA TYR A 250 -3.43 6.45 -15.27
C TYR A 250 -4.14 5.31 -14.56
N TYR A 251 -3.40 4.45 -13.83
CA TYR A 251 -3.99 3.32 -13.10
C TYR A 251 -4.92 3.78 -11.96
N ILE A 252 -4.58 4.86 -11.24
CA ILE A 252 -5.43 5.45 -10.21
C ILE A 252 -6.74 5.96 -10.82
N LYS A 253 -6.69 6.78 -11.87
CA LYS A 253 -7.87 7.33 -12.56
C LYS A 253 -8.80 6.20 -13.05
N LYS A 254 -8.26 5.24 -13.79
CA LYS A 254 -9.02 4.07 -14.30
C LYS A 254 -9.55 3.20 -13.16
N GLY A 255 -8.76 2.98 -12.10
CA GLY A 255 -9.15 2.21 -10.92
C GLY A 255 -10.31 2.87 -10.17
N ILE A 256 -10.24 4.17 -9.92
CA ILE A 256 -11.30 4.93 -9.26
C ILE A 256 -12.60 4.89 -10.08
N GLN A 257 -12.52 5.04 -11.41
CA GLN A 257 -13.69 4.92 -12.29
C GLN A 257 -14.35 3.53 -12.17
N LYS A 258 -13.54 2.45 -12.20
CA LYS A 258 -14.02 1.06 -12.01
C LYS A 258 -14.69 0.88 -10.63
N LEU A 259 -14.11 1.45 -9.57
CA LEU A 259 -14.64 1.33 -8.21
C LEU A 259 -15.91 2.16 -8.00
N LYS A 260 -16.00 3.35 -8.58
CA LYS A 260 -17.24 4.15 -8.59
C LYS A 260 -18.40 3.41 -9.26
N LYS A 261 -18.17 2.75 -10.42
CA LYS A 261 -19.17 1.88 -11.09
C LYS A 261 -19.60 0.71 -10.19
N LYS A 262 -18.71 0.17 -9.33
CA LYS A 262 -19.02 -0.89 -8.35
C LYS A 262 -19.71 -0.37 -7.09
N LYS A 263 -19.94 0.96 -6.98
CA LYS A 263 -20.59 1.65 -5.85
C LYS A 263 -19.92 1.30 -4.53
N VAL A 264 -18.56 1.43 -4.47
CA VAL A 264 -17.81 1.23 -3.22
C VAL A 264 -18.05 2.39 -2.25
N ASN A 265 -17.88 2.13 -0.95
CA ASN A 265 -18.07 3.09 0.12
C ASN A 265 -16.78 3.80 0.54
N LEU A 266 -15.63 3.14 0.33
CA LEU A 266 -14.28 3.65 0.59
C LEU A 266 -13.37 3.24 -0.56
N ILE A 267 -12.36 4.07 -0.85
CA ILE A 267 -11.29 3.79 -1.80
C ILE A 267 -9.95 3.93 -1.09
N ILE A 268 -9.15 2.88 -1.12
CA ILE A 268 -7.76 2.85 -0.64
C ILE A 268 -6.86 2.75 -1.86
N VAL A 269 -5.83 3.59 -1.91
CA VAL A 269 -4.75 3.48 -2.89
C VAL A 269 -3.48 3.07 -2.17
N SER A 270 -2.90 1.96 -2.58
CA SER A 270 -1.56 1.53 -2.14
C SER A 270 -0.56 1.91 -3.22
N MET A 271 0.46 2.67 -2.87
CA MET A 271 1.53 3.09 -3.78
C MET A 271 2.88 2.53 -3.31
N HIS A 272 3.66 2.00 -4.23
CA HIS A 272 5.02 1.55 -4.00
C HIS A 272 5.96 2.56 -4.66
N ALA A 273 6.49 3.52 -3.89
CA ALA A 273 7.20 4.68 -4.42
C ALA A 273 8.15 5.30 -3.39
N GLY A 274 9.14 6.04 -3.86
CA GLY A 274 10.11 6.74 -3.03
C GLY A 274 11.54 6.29 -3.29
N ILE A 275 12.42 6.54 -2.34
CA ILE A 275 13.82 6.15 -2.37
C ILE A 275 14.08 5.26 -1.16
N GLU A 276 14.76 4.13 -1.38
CA GLU A 276 15.09 3.19 -0.31
C GLU A 276 15.94 3.83 0.78
N LYS A 277 15.72 3.41 2.03
CA LYS A 277 16.50 3.78 3.22
C LYS A 277 16.51 5.27 3.55
N THR A 278 15.57 6.06 2.99
CA THR A 278 15.42 7.48 3.34
C THR A 278 14.09 7.77 4.03
N SER A 279 14.10 8.62 5.05
CA SER A 279 12.90 9.13 5.70
C SER A 279 12.29 10.35 4.98
N SER A 280 13.00 10.92 4.01
CA SER A 280 12.55 12.05 3.22
C SER A 280 11.52 11.61 2.19
N ILE A 281 10.45 12.38 2.07
CA ILE A 281 9.39 12.16 1.10
C ILE A 281 9.71 12.94 -0.15
N ASN A 282 9.80 12.27 -1.30
CA ASN A 282 10.09 12.91 -2.58
C ASN A 282 8.83 13.37 -3.31
N ASP A 283 9.01 14.16 -4.39
CA ASP A 283 7.90 14.75 -5.13
C ASP A 283 7.09 13.70 -5.91
N VAL A 284 7.70 12.59 -6.33
CA VAL A 284 6.99 11.47 -6.94
C VAL A 284 5.95 10.89 -5.98
N GLN A 285 6.35 10.65 -4.73
CA GLN A 285 5.42 10.16 -3.70
C GLN A 285 4.28 11.16 -3.44
N LYS A 286 4.60 12.45 -3.29
CA LYS A 286 3.60 13.50 -3.07
C LYS A 286 2.62 13.62 -4.24
N SER A 287 3.14 13.67 -5.47
CA SER A 287 2.33 13.81 -6.69
C SER A 287 1.33 12.66 -6.81
N ILE A 288 1.78 11.42 -6.70
CA ILE A 288 0.92 10.23 -6.78
C ILE A 288 -0.13 10.23 -5.66
N ALA A 289 0.28 10.51 -4.42
CA ALA A 289 -0.61 10.48 -3.27
C ALA A 289 -1.67 11.58 -3.33
N HIS A 290 -1.26 12.81 -3.65
CA HIS A 290 -2.17 13.94 -3.79
C HIS A 290 -3.15 13.74 -4.95
N TYR A 291 -2.67 13.24 -6.09
CA TYR A 291 -3.52 12.87 -7.23
C TYR A 291 -4.59 11.85 -6.82
N ALA A 292 -4.19 10.79 -6.11
CA ALA A 292 -5.13 9.78 -5.63
C ALA A 292 -6.24 10.38 -4.76
N VAL A 293 -5.89 11.24 -3.80
CA VAL A 293 -6.86 11.90 -2.91
C VAL A 293 -7.76 12.85 -3.68
N GLN A 294 -7.21 13.67 -4.60
CA GLN A 294 -7.97 14.60 -5.43
C GLN A 294 -9.02 13.88 -6.28
N HIS A 295 -8.76 12.66 -6.70
CA HIS A 295 -9.69 11.85 -7.50
C HIS A 295 -10.66 11.01 -6.66
N GLY A 296 -10.51 10.98 -5.32
CA GLY A 296 -11.49 10.37 -4.41
C GLY A 296 -11.00 9.19 -3.59
N ALA A 297 -9.69 9.00 -3.44
CA ALA A 297 -9.15 8.09 -2.43
C ALA A 297 -9.44 8.63 -1.02
N ASN A 298 -9.82 7.73 -0.11
CA ASN A 298 -10.08 8.05 1.29
C ASN A 298 -8.89 7.75 2.20
N LEU A 299 -7.94 6.97 1.69
CA LEU A 299 -6.70 6.58 2.35
C LEU A 299 -5.64 6.25 1.30
N VAL A 300 -4.41 6.73 1.49
CA VAL A 300 -3.25 6.34 0.69
C VAL A 300 -2.22 5.68 1.59
N LEU A 301 -1.69 4.53 1.15
CA LEU A 301 -0.72 3.71 1.87
C LEU A 301 0.54 3.57 1.03
N GLY A 302 1.67 4.01 1.55
CA GLY A 302 2.96 4.02 0.87
C GLY A 302 3.88 2.89 1.34
N HIS A 303 4.70 2.42 0.40
CA HIS A 303 5.63 1.30 0.48
C HIS A 303 6.89 1.58 -0.33
N HIS A 304 7.92 0.77 -0.25
CA HIS A 304 9.20 0.82 -0.95
C HIS A 304 10.37 1.43 -0.16
N PRO A 305 10.26 2.57 0.57
CA PRO A 305 11.43 3.12 1.24
C PRO A 305 12.08 2.20 2.28
N HIS A 306 11.41 1.13 2.70
CA HIS A 306 11.87 0.16 3.71
C HIS A 306 12.19 0.79 5.07
N THR A 307 11.87 2.06 5.26
CA THR A 307 11.93 2.83 6.51
C THR A 307 10.65 3.62 6.70
N LEU A 308 10.31 3.96 7.94
CA LEU A 308 9.14 4.78 8.24
C LEU A 308 9.30 6.19 7.68
N GLN A 309 8.22 6.73 7.11
CA GLN A 309 8.11 8.12 6.70
C GLN A 309 6.88 8.79 7.30
N GLY A 310 6.73 10.10 7.10
CA GLY A 310 5.65 10.90 7.65
C GLY A 310 4.25 10.46 7.24
N ILE A 311 3.28 10.95 7.98
CA ILE A 311 1.85 10.84 7.66
C ILE A 311 1.33 12.25 7.43
N GLU A 312 0.60 12.45 6.34
CA GLU A 312 -0.03 13.71 5.98
C GLU A 312 -1.56 13.58 6.04
N LYS A 313 -2.25 14.66 6.39
CA LYS A 313 -3.69 14.80 6.19
C LYS A 313 -3.95 15.78 5.07
N TYR A 314 -4.27 15.28 3.89
CA TYR A 314 -4.51 16.06 2.70
C TYR A 314 -5.97 15.99 2.26
N LYS A 315 -6.64 17.15 2.10
CA LYS A 315 -8.07 17.24 1.69
C LYS A 315 -9.01 16.27 2.42
N GLY A 316 -8.69 15.98 3.70
CA GLY A 316 -9.52 15.14 4.58
C GLY A 316 -9.20 13.64 4.55
N ALA A 317 -8.35 13.17 3.65
CA ALA A 317 -7.79 11.82 3.64
C ALA A 317 -6.43 11.78 4.36
N TYR A 318 -6.04 10.62 4.88
CA TYR A 318 -4.70 10.39 5.38
C TYR A 318 -3.83 9.74 4.31
N ILE A 319 -2.60 10.19 4.21
CA ILE A 319 -1.53 9.66 3.37
C ILE A 319 -0.43 9.17 4.30
N VAL A 320 -0.15 7.89 4.29
CA VAL A 320 0.97 7.27 4.99
C VAL A 320 2.06 7.05 3.95
N TYR A 321 3.15 7.83 3.97
CA TYR A 321 4.12 7.81 2.88
C TYR A 321 4.99 6.56 2.86
N SER A 322 5.31 5.98 4.03
CA SER A 322 5.93 4.64 4.12
C SER A 322 5.59 3.95 5.43
N LEU A 323 5.18 2.69 5.31
CA LEU A 323 4.94 1.78 6.43
C LEU A 323 6.19 0.96 6.80
N ALA A 324 7.32 1.15 6.12
CA ALA A 324 8.54 0.38 6.24
C ALA A 324 8.37 -1.13 5.93
N ASN A 325 9.39 -1.93 6.27
CA ASN A 325 9.30 -3.39 6.24
C ASN A 325 8.34 -3.92 7.31
N PHE A 326 7.72 -5.09 7.07
CA PHE A 326 6.93 -5.77 8.08
C PHE A 326 7.36 -7.23 8.26
N CYS A 327 6.80 -8.18 7.53
CA CYS A 327 7.29 -9.56 7.50
C CYS A 327 8.19 -9.73 6.28
N PHE A 328 9.43 -9.27 6.39
CA PHE A 328 10.29 -9.02 5.24
C PHE A 328 11.48 -9.97 5.17
N GLY A 329 11.41 -10.92 4.23
CA GLY A 329 12.46 -11.92 3.99
C GLY A 329 13.60 -11.45 3.09
N GLY A 330 13.56 -10.22 2.59
CA GLY A 330 14.59 -9.65 1.71
C GLY A 330 15.86 -9.23 2.42
N ASN A 331 15.87 -9.19 3.77
CA ASN A 331 17.07 -8.84 4.54
C ASN A 331 17.11 -9.65 5.83
N THR A 332 18.22 -10.35 6.06
CA THR A 332 18.43 -11.21 7.22
C THR A 332 18.79 -10.43 8.50
N ASN A 333 19.24 -9.20 8.38
CA ASN A 333 19.49 -8.33 9.52
C ASN A 333 19.42 -6.83 9.15
N PRO A 334 18.20 -6.29 8.92
CA PRO A 334 18.06 -4.88 8.58
C PRO A 334 18.57 -3.98 9.70
N ALA A 335 19.30 -2.92 9.35
CA ALA A 335 19.82 -1.94 10.32
C ALA A 335 18.67 -1.20 11.01
N ASP A 336 17.68 -0.74 10.24
CA ASP A 336 16.42 -0.21 10.81
C ASP A 336 15.38 -1.33 10.93
N LYS A 337 15.02 -1.63 12.17
CA LYS A 337 13.99 -2.63 12.50
C LYS A 337 12.67 -2.00 12.87
N ASP A 338 12.56 -0.67 12.81
CA ASP A 338 11.35 0.04 13.17
C ASP A 338 10.29 -0.08 12.07
N THR A 339 9.09 -0.38 12.47
CA THR A 339 7.91 -0.43 11.60
C THR A 339 6.66 -0.09 12.41
N MET A 340 5.52 -0.05 11.76
CA MET A 340 4.25 0.20 12.46
C MET A 340 3.09 -0.52 11.77
N ILE A 341 2.02 -0.70 12.52
CA ILE A 341 0.69 -0.92 11.99
C ILE A 341 -0.05 0.42 12.07
N PHE A 342 -0.49 0.93 10.93
CA PHE A 342 -1.40 2.07 10.87
C PHE A 342 -2.83 1.59 10.98
N GLN A 343 -3.65 2.22 11.82
CA GLN A 343 -5.07 1.93 11.93
C GLN A 343 -5.89 3.20 11.75
N GLN A 344 -6.95 3.12 10.94
CA GLN A 344 -7.95 4.17 10.81
C GLN A 344 -9.35 3.58 10.92
N THR A 345 -10.20 4.17 11.76
CA THR A 345 -11.61 3.81 11.87
C THR A 345 -12.48 4.78 11.09
N PHE A 346 -13.15 4.28 10.07
CA PHE A 346 -14.11 5.01 9.26
C PHE A 346 -15.52 4.87 9.85
N THR A 347 -16.18 5.98 10.11
CA THR A 347 -17.53 5.99 10.68
C THR A 347 -18.54 6.38 9.61
N PHE A 348 -19.55 5.54 9.42
CA PHE A 348 -20.70 5.81 8.55
C PHE A 348 -21.93 6.09 9.41
N LYS A 349 -22.64 7.19 9.11
CA LYS A 349 -24.01 7.44 9.62
C LYS A 349 -24.99 7.13 8.48
N ASN A 350 -25.80 6.08 8.65
CA ASN A 350 -26.56 5.48 7.56
C ASN A 350 -25.63 5.01 6.42
N LYS A 351 -25.71 5.60 5.22
CA LYS A 351 -24.85 5.28 4.07
C LYS A 351 -23.71 6.29 3.86
N LYS A 352 -23.71 7.42 4.58
CA LYS A 352 -22.75 8.53 4.37
C LYS A 352 -21.53 8.38 5.27
N LEU A 353 -20.33 8.46 4.67
CA LEU A 353 -19.06 8.54 5.38
C LEU A 353 -18.98 9.86 6.17
N LYS A 354 -18.59 9.77 7.42
CA LYS A 354 -18.35 10.93 8.29
C LYS A 354 -16.86 11.26 8.35
N LYS A 355 -16.52 12.53 8.46
CA LYS A 355 -15.15 12.94 8.76
C LYS A 355 -14.76 12.40 10.14
N THR A 356 -13.64 11.71 10.23
CA THR A 356 -13.14 11.13 11.48
C THR A 356 -11.65 11.44 11.65
N LYS A 357 -11.23 11.61 12.92
CA LYS A 357 -9.83 11.69 13.33
C LYS A 357 -9.39 10.40 14.04
N ASP A 358 -10.18 9.32 13.96
CA ASP A 358 -9.90 8.07 14.64
C ASP A 358 -8.77 7.30 13.92
N VAL A 359 -7.56 7.77 14.17
CA VAL A 359 -6.30 7.26 13.63
C VAL A 359 -5.38 6.87 14.77
N LYS A 360 -4.72 5.75 14.61
CA LYS A 360 -3.76 5.21 15.55
C LYS A 360 -2.59 4.57 14.82
N ILE A 361 -1.39 4.76 15.34
CA ILE A 361 -0.22 3.95 14.98
C ILE A 361 0.05 2.96 16.11
N ILE A 362 0.43 1.74 15.76
CA ILE A 362 0.91 0.73 16.70
C ILE A 362 2.39 0.51 16.34
N PRO A 363 3.32 1.11 17.11
CA PRO A 363 4.75 0.90 16.89
C PRO A 363 5.10 -0.58 16.95
N CYS A 364 5.87 -1.04 15.98
CA CYS A 364 6.30 -2.44 15.86
C CYS A 364 7.79 -2.50 15.51
N LYS A 365 8.38 -3.68 15.67
CA LYS A 365 9.66 -4.07 15.08
C LYS A 365 9.40 -5.17 14.05
N VAL A 366 10.20 -5.23 12.98
CA VAL A 366 10.13 -6.29 11.95
C VAL A 366 10.45 -7.67 12.50
N SER A 367 11.12 -7.72 13.67
CA SER A 367 11.60 -8.92 14.33
C SER A 367 11.31 -8.89 15.81
N SER A 368 11.02 -10.03 16.41
CA SER A 368 10.95 -10.19 17.86
C SER A 368 12.34 -10.31 18.51
N SER A 369 13.40 -10.56 17.71
CA SER A 369 14.80 -10.52 18.12
C SER A 369 15.43 -9.15 17.84
N ASN A 370 16.43 -8.77 18.63
CA ASN A 370 17.20 -7.57 18.41
C ASN A 370 18.44 -7.84 17.51
N SER A 371 19.00 -9.02 17.57
CA SER A 371 20.25 -9.39 16.89
C SER A 371 20.07 -9.77 15.42
N ILE A 372 18.97 -10.43 15.08
CA ILE A 372 18.67 -10.92 13.73
C ILE A 372 17.25 -10.60 13.32
N ASN A 373 16.96 -10.73 12.03
CA ASN A 373 15.57 -10.76 11.56
C ASN A 373 15.03 -12.21 11.65
N ASN A 374 14.13 -12.44 12.59
CA ASN A 374 13.44 -13.73 12.70
C ASN A 374 12.09 -13.72 11.98
N TYR A 375 11.83 -12.69 11.17
CA TYR A 375 10.63 -12.52 10.32
C TYR A 375 9.32 -12.56 11.11
N GLN A 376 9.35 -12.14 12.37
CA GLN A 376 8.20 -12.13 13.26
C GLN A 376 7.90 -10.69 13.72
N PRO A 377 7.13 -9.90 12.95
CA PRO A 377 6.72 -8.56 13.35
C PRO A 377 6.10 -8.55 14.74
N THR A 378 6.56 -7.62 15.58
CA THR A 378 6.20 -7.62 17.00
C THR A 378 5.91 -6.21 17.49
N PRO A 379 4.79 -5.96 18.20
CA PRO A 379 4.51 -4.68 18.81
C PRO A 379 5.64 -4.25 19.75
N ALA A 380 6.15 -3.05 19.55
CA ALA A 380 7.23 -2.48 20.34
C ALA A 380 6.73 -2.11 21.75
N LYS A 381 7.56 -2.37 22.75
CA LYS A 381 7.34 -2.05 24.17
C LYS A 381 8.43 -1.12 24.69
N GLY A 382 8.23 -0.52 25.87
CA GLY A 382 9.24 0.26 26.60
C GLY A 382 9.92 1.33 25.75
N ALA A 383 11.22 1.38 25.78
CA ALA A 383 12.06 2.36 25.08
C ALA A 383 11.85 2.31 23.55
N ALA A 384 11.73 1.12 22.94
CA ALA A 384 11.49 0.99 21.49
C ALA A 384 10.15 1.63 21.07
N LYS A 385 9.09 1.43 21.85
CA LYS A 385 7.79 2.09 21.58
C LYS A 385 7.92 3.61 21.65
N LYS A 386 8.59 4.14 22.71
CA LYS A 386 8.81 5.59 22.89
C LYS A 386 9.59 6.16 21.69
N ARG A 387 10.70 5.49 21.30
CA ARG A 387 11.54 5.90 20.17
C ARG A 387 10.75 5.97 18.85
N ILE A 388 9.97 4.94 18.52
CA ILE A 388 9.20 4.90 17.27
C ILE A 388 8.11 5.98 17.25
N ILE A 389 7.42 6.23 18.38
CA ILE A 389 6.45 7.33 18.47
C ILE A 389 7.14 8.68 18.29
N SER A 390 8.29 8.90 18.92
CA SER A 390 9.08 10.13 18.76
C SER A 390 9.53 10.32 17.32
N LYS A 391 10.07 9.25 16.67
CA LYS A 391 10.42 9.22 15.24
C LYS A 391 9.23 9.63 14.37
N MET A 392 8.07 9.04 14.58
CA MET A 392 6.87 9.37 13.83
C MET A 392 6.39 10.80 14.07
N ASN A 393 6.47 11.29 15.30
CA ASN A 393 6.11 12.69 15.60
C ASN A 393 7.04 13.67 14.89
N SER A 394 8.34 13.38 14.82
CA SER A 394 9.30 14.19 14.06
C SER A 394 8.94 14.20 12.57
N PHE A 395 8.66 13.03 11.96
CA PHE A 395 8.32 12.91 10.55
C PHE A 395 6.97 13.52 10.20
N CYS A 396 6.03 13.58 11.15
CA CYS A 396 4.70 14.14 10.95
C CYS A 396 4.61 15.64 11.32
N LYS A 397 5.65 16.22 11.94
CA LYS A 397 5.68 17.64 12.34
C LYS A 397 5.40 18.60 11.17
N PRO A 398 5.98 18.41 9.96
CA PRO A 398 5.69 19.28 8.81
C PRO A 398 4.21 19.26 8.37
N TYR A 399 3.45 18.24 8.77
CA TYR A 399 2.03 18.07 8.44
C TYR A 399 1.09 18.39 9.61
N ASN A 400 1.61 18.99 10.68
CA ASN A 400 0.86 19.35 11.90
C ASN A 400 0.13 18.15 12.52
N LEU A 401 0.75 16.96 12.47
CA LEU A 401 0.23 15.74 13.09
C LEU A 401 1.17 15.26 14.19
N SER A 402 0.57 14.76 15.27
CA SER A 402 1.34 14.12 16.35
C SER A 402 0.52 13.01 17.03
N PHE A 403 1.24 12.08 17.64
CA PHE A 403 0.69 10.92 18.31
C PHE A 403 1.04 10.94 19.80
N ASN A 404 0.08 10.57 20.64
CA ASN A 404 0.31 10.45 22.07
C ASN A 404 1.09 9.16 22.42
N LYS A 405 1.43 8.95 23.70
CA LYS A 405 2.13 7.75 24.20
C LYS A 405 1.46 6.41 23.86
N ASN A 406 0.17 6.43 23.53
CA ASN A 406 -0.59 5.25 23.13
C ASN A 406 -0.70 5.11 21.59
N GLY A 407 -0.04 5.99 20.84
CA GLY A 407 -0.06 6.02 19.37
C GLY A 407 -1.37 6.57 18.78
N LYS A 408 -2.27 7.14 19.56
CA LYS A 408 -3.46 7.81 19.05
C LYS A 408 -3.11 9.21 18.55
N LEU A 409 -3.67 9.58 17.41
CA LEU A 409 -3.58 10.92 16.86
C LEU A 409 -4.17 11.93 17.88
N LYS A 410 -3.46 13.04 18.10
CA LYS A 410 -3.88 14.15 18.95
C LYS A 410 -4.87 15.08 18.24
#